data_94ad6f8ce2d612371f7d564472f772b4
#
_entry.id   94ad6f8ce2d612371f7d564472f772b4
#
_cell.length_a   1.000
_cell.length_b   1.000
_cell.length_c   1.000
_cell.angle_alpha   90.00
_cell.angle_beta   90.00
_cell.angle_gamma   90.00
#
_symmetry.space_group_name_H-M   'P 1'
#
loop_
_entity.id
_entity.type
_entity.pdbx_description
1 polymer ?
#
loop_
_entity_poly.entity_id
_entity_poly.type
_entity_poly.pdbx_seq_one_letter_code
_entity_poly.pdbx_strand_id
1 'polypeptide(L)'
;MIKKKKILIATGGTGGHVFPAYSLANYLMINNYNVKLTVDKRGSKYLKDYPKLKLIKIPSSPLVKKNILGFLFSIFIISFSILRFLIFLLFNRPSIVFGMGGYSSFPVCIAAAILKIKFVIYENN
;
A
#
# COMPACT_ATOMS: atom_id res chain seq x y z
N MET A 1 -12.14 4.67 -26.75
CA MET A 1 -11.04 4.91 -25.78
C MET A 1 -10.73 3.66 -24.98
N ILE A 2 -9.48 3.25 -24.97
CA ILE A 2 -9.03 2.11 -24.17
C ILE A 2 -8.86 2.59 -22.73
N LYS A 3 -9.63 2.01 -21.81
CA LYS A 3 -9.53 2.33 -20.40
C LYS A 3 -8.23 1.76 -19.83
N LYS A 4 -7.40 2.61 -19.21
CA LYS A 4 -6.14 2.18 -18.59
C LYS A 4 -6.41 1.23 -17.43
N LYS A 5 -5.64 0.13 -17.37
CA LYS A 5 -5.72 -0.79 -16.24
C LYS A 5 -5.25 -0.11 -14.95
N LYS A 6 -6.00 -0.29 -13.89
CA LYS A 6 -5.69 0.28 -12.58
C LYS A 6 -4.77 -0.65 -11.81
N ILE A 7 -3.69 -0.10 -11.26
CA ILE A 7 -2.74 -0.84 -10.43
C ILE A 7 -2.57 -0.10 -9.12
N LEU A 8 -2.62 -0.83 -8.03
CA LEU A 8 -2.37 -0.29 -6.71
C LEU A 8 -1.07 -0.87 -6.17
N ILE A 9 -0.16 -0.01 -5.73
CA ILE A 9 1.10 -0.41 -5.10
C ILE A 9 1.05 0.03 -3.63
N ALA A 10 1.30 -0.89 -2.72
CA ALA A 10 1.28 -0.63 -1.29
C ALA A 10 2.69 -0.77 -0.73
N THR A 11 3.17 0.27 -0.07
CA THR A 11 4.51 0.29 0.54
C THR A 11 4.53 1.18 1.78
N GLY A 12 5.65 1.22 2.46
CA GLY A 12 5.83 2.11 3.60
C GLY A 12 7.07 1.78 4.41
N GLY A 13 7.25 2.52 5.49
CA GLY A 13 8.35 2.32 6.41
C GLY A 13 9.64 2.97 5.95
N THR A 14 10.58 2.16 5.49
CA THR A 14 11.93 2.62 5.12
C THR A 14 12.08 2.84 3.62
N GLY A 15 13.14 3.56 3.25
CA GLY A 15 13.50 3.76 1.84
C GLY A 15 13.74 2.45 1.09
N GLY A 16 14.17 1.39 1.79
CA GLY A 16 14.35 0.08 1.19
C GLY A 16 13.07 -0.52 0.60
N HIS A 17 11.91 -0.14 1.12
CA HIS A 17 10.60 -0.55 0.58
C HIS A 17 10.02 0.50 -0.37
N VAL A 18 10.21 1.78 -0.05
CA VAL A 18 9.58 2.88 -0.77
C VAL A 18 10.20 3.11 -2.15
N PHE A 19 11.52 3.08 -2.27
CA PHE A 19 12.18 3.33 -3.54
C PHE A 19 11.91 2.26 -4.61
N PRO A 20 11.94 0.96 -4.30
CA PRO A 20 11.50 -0.06 -5.28
C PRO A 20 10.05 0.12 -5.70
N ALA A 21 9.16 0.47 -4.76
CA ALA A 21 7.75 0.74 -5.07
C ALA A 21 7.60 1.95 -6.00
N TYR A 22 8.35 3.01 -5.76
CA TYR A 22 8.37 4.18 -6.64
C TYR A 22 8.88 3.82 -8.04
N SER A 23 9.96 3.05 -8.12
CA SER A 23 10.52 2.62 -9.40
C SER A 23 9.51 1.82 -10.21
N LEU A 24 8.81 0.89 -9.57
CA LEU A 24 7.75 0.11 -10.20
C LEU A 24 6.60 1.01 -10.67
N ALA A 25 6.18 1.94 -9.81
CA ALA A 25 5.09 2.87 -10.14
C ALA A 25 5.44 3.72 -11.37
N ASN A 26 6.67 4.24 -11.41
CA ASN A 26 7.15 5.06 -12.52
C ASN A 26 7.18 4.25 -13.83
N TYR A 27 7.71 3.05 -13.78
CA TYR A 27 7.74 2.14 -14.94
C TYR A 27 6.34 1.87 -15.47
N LEU A 28 5.41 1.57 -14.58
CA LEU A 28 4.03 1.26 -14.97
C LEU A 28 3.31 2.49 -15.54
N MET A 29 3.55 3.67 -14.98
CA MET A 29 2.97 4.91 -15.52
C MET A 29 3.48 5.22 -16.92
N ILE A 30 4.78 5.02 -17.18
CA ILE A 30 5.37 5.18 -18.50
C ILE A 30 4.72 4.21 -19.49
N ASN A 31 4.33 3.03 -19.05
CA ASN A 31 3.66 2.01 -19.86
C ASN A 31 2.13 2.13 -19.88
N ASN A 32 1.62 3.32 -19.58
CA ASN A 32 0.20 3.68 -19.69
C ASN A 32 -0.74 2.97 -18.70
N TYR A 33 -0.24 2.53 -17.56
CA TYR A 33 -1.11 2.05 -16.48
C TYR A 33 -1.54 3.22 -15.59
N ASN A 34 -2.73 3.08 -15.00
CA ASN A 34 -3.22 4.03 -14.00
C ASN A 34 -2.79 3.54 -12.62
N VAL A 35 -1.76 4.16 -12.04
CA VAL A 35 -1.12 3.70 -10.81
C VAL A 35 -1.45 4.61 -9.64
N LYS A 36 -1.83 4.01 -8.52
CA LYS A 36 -1.93 4.67 -7.22
C LYS A 36 -0.96 4.00 -6.25
N LEU A 37 -0.39 4.76 -5.35
CA LEU A 37 0.56 4.28 -4.35
C LEU A 37 0.04 4.56 -2.96
N THR A 38 -0.09 3.53 -2.13
CA THR A 38 -0.39 3.71 -0.70
C THR A 38 0.90 3.69 0.09
N VAL A 39 1.00 4.58 1.07
CA VAL A 39 2.22 4.76 1.85
C VAL A 39 1.86 5.26 3.26
N ASP A 40 2.62 4.83 4.27
CA ASP A 40 2.46 5.36 5.62
C ASP A 40 3.20 6.70 5.78
N LYS A 41 3.01 7.32 6.94
CA LYS A 41 3.62 8.62 7.25
C LYS A 41 5.15 8.59 7.14
N ARG A 42 5.78 7.48 7.56
CA ARG A 42 7.24 7.35 7.51
C ARG A 42 7.74 7.27 6.07
N GLY A 43 7.07 6.43 5.27
CA GLY A 43 7.43 6.23 3.87
C GLY A 43 7.17 7.46 3.00
N SER A 44 6.13 8.25 3.32
CA SER A 44 5.79 9.42 2.52
C SER A 44 6.89 10.49 2.51
N LYS A 45 7.75 10.50 3.51
CA LYS A 45 8.89 11.43 3.57
C LYS A 45 9.87 11.26 2.40
N TYR A 46 10.00 10.03 1.89
CA TYR A 46 10.91 9.72 0.78
C TYR A 46 10.33 10.13 -0.58
N LEU A 47 9.05 10.46 -0.63
CA LEU A 47 8.34 10.75 -1.88
C LEU A 47 7.94 12.22 -2.03
N LYS A 48 8.43 13.10 -1.17
CA LYS A 48 8.09 14.53 -1.19
C LYS A 48 8.42 15.21 -2.52
N ASP A 49 9.49 14.77 -3.18
CA ASP A 49 9.99 15.38 -4.42
C ASP A 49 9.39 14.71 -5.67
N TYR A 50 8.40 13.85 -5.51
CA TYR A 50 7.80 13.09 -6.62
C TYR A 50 6.31 13.38 -6.76
N PRO A 51 5.92 14.58 -7.22
CA PRO A 51 4.52 15.02 -7.23
C PRO A 51 3.62 14.31 -8.24
N LYS A 52 4.20 13.57 -9.18
CA LYS A 52 3.42 12.90 -10.24
C LYS A 52 2.64 11.68 -9.76
N LEU A 53 2.97 11.15 -8.56
CA LEU A 53 2.29 9.99 -8.01
C LEU A 53 1.08 10.39 -7.18
N LYS A 54 -0.03 9.70 -7.39
CA LYS A 54 -1.18 9.81 -6.49
C LYS A 54 -0.90 8.99 -5.24
N LEU A 55 -0.59 9.66 -4.14
CA LEU A 55 -0.29 9.05 -2.87
C LEU A 55 -1.55 8.95 -2.01
N ILE A 56 -1.77 7.78 -1.43
CA ILE A 56 -2.83 7.54 -0.44
C ILE A 56 -2.14 7.20 0.87
N LYS A 57 -2.28 8.09 1.85
CA LYS A 57 -1.68 7.87 3.18
C LYS A 57 -2.52 6.88 3.97
N ILE A 58 -1.85 5.96 4.62
CA ILE A 58 -2.48 4.90 5.41
C ILE A 58 -1.86 4.88 6.82
N PRO A 59 -2.69 4.83 7.87
CA PRO A 59 -2.15 4.57 9.21
C PRO A 59 -1.60 3.16 9.28
N SER A 60 -0.44 3.01 9.89
CA SER A 60 0.19 1.72 10.09
C SER A 60 0.82 1.63 11.47
N SER A 61 0.89 0.43 12.00
CA SER A 61 1.53 0.16 13.26
C SER A 61 2.18 -1.21 13.22
N PRO A 62 3.42 -1.35 13.77
CA PRO A 62 4.02 -2.66 13.91
C PRO A 62 3.22 -3.50 14.91
N LEU A 63 3.06 -4.78 14.63
CA LEU A 63 2.35 -5.71 15.53
C LEU A 63 3.11 -5.95 16.83
N VAL A 64 4.44 -5.87 16.78
CA VAL A 64 5.29 -6.17 17.94
C VAL A 64 5.37 -4.95 18.84
N LYS A 65 4.72 -5.02 19.99
CA LYS A 65 4.76 -4.02 21.06
C LYS A 65 5.15 -4.68 22.38
N LYS A 66 5.84 -3.93 23.23
CA LYS A 66 6.35 -4.45 24.51
C LYS A 66 5.26 -4.70 25.56
N ASN A 67 4.08 -4.08 25.42
CA ASN A 67 2.98 -4.24 26.37
C ASN A 67 1.69 -4.65 25.67
N ILE A 68 0.75 -5.19 26.47
CA ILE A 68 -0.54 -5.68 25.98
C ILE A 68 -1.38 -4.54 25.42
N LEU A 69 -1.39 -3.37 26.07
CA LEU A 69 -2.18 -2.23 25.60
C LEU A 69 -1.71 -1.73 24.25
N GLY A 70 -0.39 -1.63 24.05
CA GLY A 70 0.19 -1.25 22.76
C GLY A 70 -0.10 -2.26 21.66
N PHE A 71 -0.07 -3.55 21.99
CA PHE A 71 -0.41 -4.62 21.06
C PHE A 71 -1.88 -4.56 20.62
N LEU A 72 -2.80 -4.40 21.57
CA LEU A 72 -4.23 -4.25 21.28
C LEU A 72 -4.51 -3.01 20.43
N PHE A 73 -3.83 -1.90 20.72
CA PHE A 73 -3.95 -0.68 19.94
C PHE A 73 -3.46 -0.89 18.50
N SER A 74 -2.37 -1.63 18.31
CA SER A 74 -1.86 -1.97 16.97
C SER A 74 -2.85 -2.82 16.19
N ILE A 75 -3.47 -3.83 16.83
CA ILE A 75 -4.52 -4.64 16.21
C ILE A 75 -5.69 -3.76 15.79
N PHE A 76 -6.10 -2.81 16.62
CA PHE A 76 -7.18 -1.89 16.29
C PHE A 76 -6.84 -1.03 15.05
N ILE A 77 -5.63 -0.47 15.00
CA ILE A 77 -5.18 0.34 13.85
C ILE A 77 -5.16 -0.50 12.57
N ILE A 78 -4.62 -1.70 12.63
CA ILE A 78 -4.54 -2.60 11.48
C ILE A 78 -5.93 -3.00 11.01
N SER A 79 -6.82 -3.36 11.94
CA SER A 79 -8.20 -3.72 11.62
C SER A 79 -8.96 -2.57 10.97
N PHE A 80 -8.78 -1.36 11.50
CA PHE A 80 -9.36 -0.15 10.91
C PHE A 80 -8.83 0.10 9.50
N SER A 81 -7.52 -0.10 9.29
CA SER A 81 -6.90 0.06 7.97
C SER A 81 -7.43 -0.97 6.98
N ILE A 82 -7.59 -2.22 7.40
CA ILE A 82 -8.18 -3.27 6.56
C ILE A 82 -9.59 -2.87 6.13
N LEU A 83 -10.43 -2.47 7.08
CA LEU A 83 -11.80 -2.04 6.79
C LEU A 83 -11.84 -0.87 5.81
N ARG A 84 -11.00 0.14 6.05
CA ARG A 84 -10.89 1.29 5.16
C ARG A 84 -10.50 0.89 3.75
N PHE A 85 -9.55 -0.02 3.59
CA PHE A 85 -9.13 -0.50 2.28
C PHE A 85 -10.10 -1.46 1.63
N LEU A 86 -10.86 -2.23 2.41
CA LEU A 86 -11.99 -2.99 1.87
C LEU A 86 -12.96 -2.05 1.15
N ILE A 87 -13.35 -0.98 1.81
CA ILE A 87 -14.27 0.02 1.23
C ILE A 87 -13.64 0.68 0.01
N PHE A 88 -12.39 1.12 0.13
CA PHE A 88 -11.67 1.77 -0.97
C PHE A 88 -11.58 0.85 -2.21
N LEU A 89 -11.23 -0.41 -2.02
CA LEU A 89 -11.06 -1.37 -3.11
C LEU A 89 -12.39 -1.78 -3.75
N LEU A 90 -13.49 -1.74 -3.00
CA LEU A 90 -14.82 -1.95 -3.58
C LEU A 90 -15.18 -0.89 -4.61
N PHE A 91 -14.84 0.36 -4.33
CA PHE A 91 -15.15 1.48 -5.22
C PHE A 91 -14.06 1.73 -6.27
N ASN A 92 -12.84 1.33 -6.01
CA ASN A 92 -11.68 1.56 -6.88
C ASN A 92 -10.93 0.26 -7.16
N ARG A 93 -11.65 -0.74 -7.63
CA ARG A 93 -11.09 -2.08 -7.81
C ARG A 93 -9.94 -2.07 -8.82
N PRO A 94 -8.68 -2.34 -8.40
CA PRO A 94 -7.56 -2.47 -9.31
C PRO A 94 -7.53 -3.84 -9.98
N SER A 95 -6.80 -3.95 -11.07
CA SER A 95 -6.54 -5.24 -11.72
C SER A 95 -5.57 -6.10 -10.92
N ILE A 96 -4.63 -5.45 -10.23
CA ILE A 96 -3.64 -6.12 -9.39
C ILE A 96 -3.16 -5.17 -8.29
N VAL A 97 -2.79 -5.75 -7.14
CA VAL A 97 -2.18 -5.05 -6.02
C VAL A 97 -0.76 -5.59 -5.84
N PHE A 98 0.23 -4.69 -5.73
CA PHE A 98 1.60 -5.04 -5.37
C PHE A 98 1.87 -4.63 -3.93
N GLY A 99 2.17 -5.61 -3.07
CA GLY A 99 2.65 -5.36 -1.71
C GLY A 99 4.17 -5.29 -1.71
N MET A 100 4.72 -4.11 -1.54
CA MET A 100 6.15 -3.85 -1.67
C MET A 100 6.88 -3.77 -0.32
N GLY A 101 6.27 -4.29 0.74
CA GLY A 101 6.86 -4.34 2.06
C GLY A 101 6.45 -3.19 2.98
N GLY A 102 6.83 -3.32 4.24
CA GLY A 102 6.42 -2.39 5.29
C GLY A 102 5.09 -2.77 5.92
N TYR A 103 4.86 -2.28 7.14
CA TYR A 103 3.63 -2.60 7.88
C TYR A 103 2.37 -2.08 7.21
N SER A 104 2.48 -1.03 6.41
CA SER A 104 1.34 -0.42 5.72
C SER A 104 0.88 -1.21 4.50
N SER A 105 1.72 -2.07 3.93
CA SER A 105 1.31 -2.92 2.81
C SER A 105 0.42 -4.08 3.23
N PHE A 106 0.55 -4.55 4.48
CA PHE A 106 -0.16 -5.70 5.01
C PHE A 106 -1.68 -5.53 4.99
N PRO A 107 -2.27 -4.43 5.53
CA PRO A 107 -3.72 -4.26 5.48
C PRO A 107 -4.27 -4.20 4.06
N VAL A 108 -3.54 -3.61 3.13
CA VAL A 108 -3.96 -3.50 1.74
C VAL A 108 -4.00 -4.88 1.08
N CYS A 109 -2.97 -5.69 1.30
CA CYS A 109 -2.91 -7.05 0.76
C CYS A 109 -4.00 -7.95 1.34
N ILE A 110 -4.30 -7.84 2.63
CA ILE A 110 -5.38 -8.58 3.26
C ILE A 110 -6.73 -8.18 2.67
N ALA A 111 -6.97 -6.88 2.52
CA ALA A 111 -8.20 -6.40 1.90
C ALA A 111 -8.36 -6.93 0.46
N ALA A 112 -7.26 -6.93 -0.31
CA ALA A 112 -7.26 -7.49 -1.65
C ALA A 112 -7.60 -8.99 -1.64
N ALA A 113 -7.02 -9.75 -0.71
CA ALA A 113 -7.29 -11.18 -0.59
C ALA A 113 -8.77 -11.45 -0.26
N ILE A 114 -9.34 -10.70 0.67
CA ILE A 114 -10.76 -10.83 1.05
C ILE A 114 -11.66 -10.57 -0.16
N LEU A 115 -11.35 -9.58 -0.98
CA LEU A 115 -12.13 -9.22 -2.16
C LEU A 115 -11.78 -10.03 -3.40
N LYS A 116 -10.89 -11.01 -3.28
CA LYS A 116 -10.42 -11.86 -4.38
C LYS A 116 -9.80 -11.04 -5.54
N ILE A 117 -9.10 -9.97 -5.18
CA ILE A 117 -8.30 -9.19 -6.12
C ILE A 117 -6.90 -9.83 -6.17
N LYS A 118 -6.38 -10.02 -7.37
CA LYS A 118 -5.03 -10.55 -7.56
C LYS A 118 -4.01 -9.65 -6.87
N PHE A 119 -3.11 -10.23 -6.10
CA PHE A 119 -2.03 -9.47 -5.46
C PHE A 119 -0.71 -10.24 -5.50
N VAL A 120 0.37 -9.48 -5.49
CA VAL A 120 1.74 -10.00 -5.50
C VAL A 120 2.48 -9.33 -4.34
N ILE A 121 3.21 -10.12 -3.56
CA ILE A 121 4.06 -9.61 -2.49
C ILE A 121 5.51 -9.67 -2.96
N TYR A 122 6.15 -8.52 -2.94
CA TYR A 122 7.58 -8.38 -3.17
C TYR A 122 8.28 -8.21 -1.83
N GLU A 123 9.24 -9.06 -1.54
CA GLU A 123 10.00 -8.98 -0.31
C GLU A 123 11.47 -8.75 -0.64
N ASN A 124 12.02 -7.68 -0.07
CA ASN A 124 13.39 -7.28 -0.27
C ASN A 124 14.16 -7.56 1.02
N ASN A 125 14.76 -8.72 1.07
CA ASN A 125 15.64 -9.10 2.19
C ASN A 125 17.09 -8.82 1.86
#